data_7be4f1023e804bcc9d307445df13e1aa
#
_entry.id   7be4f1023e804bcc9d307445df13e1aa
#
_cell.length_a   1.000
_cell.length_b   1.000
_cell.length_c   1.000
_cell.angle_alpha   90.00
_cell.angle_beta   90.00
_cell.angle_gamma   90.00
#
_symmetry.space_group_name_H-M   'P 1'
#
loop_
_entity.id
_entity.type
_entity.pdbx_description
1 polymer ?
#
loop_
_entity_poly.entity_id
_entity_poly.type
_entity_poly.pdbx_seq_one_letter_code
_entity_poly.pdbx_strand_id
1 'polypeptide(L)'
;GFGYIRRGGALPSGGYAVARFVEKPDLARAEAMLADGGYLWNSGMFLFRASIYLEELALHAPGIHAACKAAWEGHHADRDFIRPDADAFLSSPADSIDYAVMEKTDRAAVVPLTADWSDLGSWEAFYEAAPHDGDGNVRVGDVYAEGAENCYLHASNRMVAALGVSDLVVVETADSVLVADRARTQDVKKIVESLKKEGRGEAENHPLVYRPWGSYETLARGERFQVKRIIVKPGGQLSLQKHHHRAEHWVVVE
;
A
#
# COMPACT_ATOMS: atom_id res chain seq x y z
N GLY A 1 7.87 11.76 6.09
CA GLY A 1 8.19 11.77 7.47
C GLY A 1 8.04 10.40 8.12
N PHE A 2 9.07 9.99 8.81
CA PHE A 2 9.10 8.75 9.58
C PHE A 2 8.71 9.00 11.04
N GLY A 3 8.29 7.96 11.76
CA GLY A 3 8.24 7.95 13.21
C GLY A 3 9.64 7.78 13.82
N TYR A 4 9.81 8.19 15.06
CA TYR A 4 11.06 8.16 15.80
C TYR A 4 10.88 7.42 17.14
N ILE A 5 11.81 6.53 17.45
CA ILE A 5 11.80 5.70 18.67
C ILE A 5 13.03 6.01 19.50
N ARG A 6 12.86 6.57 20.69
CA ARG A 6 13.94 6.77 21.65
C ARG A 6 14.25 5.45 22.38
N ARG A 7 15.51 5.04 22.31
CA ARG A 7 15.99 3.86 23.04
C ARG A 7 16.01 4.15 24.54
N GLY A 8 15.49 3.22 25.32
CA GLY A 8 15.63 3.16 26.76
C GLY A 8 16.74 2.21 27.20
N GLY A 9 16.56 1.56 28.35
CA GLY A 9 17.50 0.57 28.86
C GLY A 9 17.59 -0.68 27.99
N ALA A 10 18.78 -1.28 27.91
CA ALA A 10 18.99 -2.55 27.23
C ALA A 10 18.19 -3.67 27.91
N LEU A 11 17.63 -4.58 27.12
CA LEU A 11 16.86 -5.73 27.60
C LEU A 11 17.70 -7.00 27.59
N PRO A 12 17.56 -7.89 28.61
CA PRO A 12 18.29 -9.18 28.66
C PRO A 12 18.02 -10.07 27.43
N SER A 13 16.86 -9.94 26.83
CA SER A 13 16.45 -10.69 25.62
C SER A 13 17.01 -10.11 24.31
N GLY A 14 17.80 -9.05 24.37
CA GLY A 14 18.28 -8.28 23.24
C GLY A 14 17.35 -7.09 22.90
N GLY A 15 17.91 -6.07 22.25
CA GLY A 15 17.19 -4.82 21.97
C GLY A 15 17.13 -3.90 23.20
N TYR A 16 16.18 -2.95 23.15
CA TYR A 16 16.02 -1.90 24.17
C TYR A 16 14.54 -1.70 24.50
N ALA A 17 14.25 -1.30 25.73
CA ALA A 17 12.93 -0.76 26.03
C ALA A 17 12.69 0.52 25.20
N VAL A 18 11.45 0.81 24.84
CA VAL A 18 11.09 2.06 24.21
C VAL A 18 10.88 3.12 25.28
N ALA A 19 11.75 4.14 25.32
CA ALA A 19 11.60 5.26 26.24
C ALA A 19 10.59 6.29 25.75
N ARG A 20 10.46 6.43 24.43
CA ARG A 20 9.48 7.30 23.79
C ARG A 20 9.27 6.89 22.34
N PHE A 21 8.02 6.93 21.89
CA PHE A 21 7.62 6.79 20.50
C PHE A 21 7.00 8.11 20.04
N VAL A 22 7.35 8.59 18.85
CA VAL A 22 6.84 9.84 18.27
C VAL A 22 6.61 9.62 16.78
N GLU A 23 5.35 9.65 16.36
CA GLU A 23 5.00 9.49 14.96
C GLU A 23 4.99 10.85 14.25
N LYS A 24 5.65 10.93 13.11
CA LYS A 24 5.70 12.09 12.19
C LYS A 24 5.89 13.44 12.90
N PRO A 25 6.97 13.64 13.67
CA PRO A 25 7.26 14.94 14.26
C PRO A 25 7.42 16.03 13.18
N ASP A 26 7.27 17.28 13.56
CA ASP A 26 7.67 18.39 12.69
C ASP A 26 9.17 18.37 12.40
N LEU A 27 9.59 19.14 11.38
CA LEU A 27 10.98 19.13 10.91
C LEU A 27 11.98 19.48 12.02
N ALA A 28 11.70 20.52 12.80
CA ALA A 28 12.61 20.98 13.87
C ALA A 28 12.79 19.91 14.97
N ARG A 29 11.71 19.22 15.34
CA ARG A 29 11.77 18.09 16.29
C ARG A 29 12.51 16.90 15.69
N ALA A 30 12.31 16.59 14.41
CA ALA A 30 13.00 15.49 13.73
C ALA A 30 14.52 15.75 13.69
N GLU A 31 14.95 16.97 13.34
CA GLU A 31 16.36 17.38 13.34
C GLU A 31 16.98 17.28 14.74
N ALA A 32 16.27 17.72 15.77
CA ALA A 32 16.72 17.60 17.16
C ALA A 32 16.85 16.14 17.62
N MET A 33 15.93 15.27 17.21
CA MET A 33 15.98 13.84 17.51
C MET A 33 17.16 13.13 16.82
N LEU A 34 17.48 13.52 15.58
CA LEU A 34 18.64 13.00 14.88
C LEU A 34 19.95 13.45 15.53
N ALA A 35 20.03 14.72 15.94
CA ALA A 35 21.20 15.27 16.63
C ALA A 35 21.45 14.64 18.02
N ASP A 36 20.40 14.21 18.74
CA ASP A 36 20.49 13.53 20.03
C ASP A 36 21.21 12.16 19.91
N GLY A 37 21.10 11.47 18.76
CA GLY A 37 21.72 10.19 18.49
C GLY A 37 21.14 9.01 19.26
N GLY A 38 20.17 9.23 20.16
CA GLY A 38 19.47 8.20 20.93
C GLY A 38 18.20 7.67 20.29
N TYR A 39 17.85 8.19 19.10
CA TYR A 39 16.64 7.82 18.37
C TYR A 39 16.94 6.88 17.21
N LEU A 40 15.99 6.02 16.93
CA LEU A 40 15.92 5.16 15.75
C LEU A 40 14.70 5.57 14.92
N TRP A 41 14.75 5.36 13.62
CA TRP A 41 13.56 5.48 12.77
C TRP A 41 12.60 4.30 13.00
N ASN A 42 11.31 4.59 13.06
CA ASN A 42 10.28 3.57 13.03
C ASN A 42 10.13 3.03 11.60
N SER A 43 10.40 1.75 11.43
CA SER A 43 10.19 1.06 10.14
C SER A 43 8.72 0.68 9.89
N GLY A 44 7.86 0.83 10.89
CA GLY A 44 6.47 0.35 10.83
C GLY A 44 6.33 -1.17 10.90
N MET A 45 7.42 -1.89 11.18
CA MET A 45 7.38 -3.35 11.36
C MET A 45 7.17 -3.70 12.83
N PHE A 46 6.03 -4.31 13.15
CA PHE A 46 5.66 -4.71 14.49
C PHE A 46 5.58 -6.23 14.62
N LEU A 47 6.11 -6.76 15.73
CA LEU A 47 5.98 -8.16 16.10
C LEU A 47 5.45 -8.26 17.53
N PHE A 48 4.29 -8.88 17.70
CA PHE A 48 3.65 -9.04 19.00
C PHE A 48 2.79 -10.31 19.07
N ARG A 49 2.53 -10.77 20.28
CA ARG A 49 1.48 -11.78 20.50
C ARG A 49 0.12 -11.11 20.34
N ALA A 50 -0.79 -11.75 19.60
CA ALA A 50 -2.13 -11.21 19.37
C ALA A 50 -2.88 -10.85 20.67
N SER A 51 -2.76 -11.70 21.71
CA SER A 51 -3.36 -11.44 23.02
C SER A 51 -2.88 -10.14 23.65
N ILE A 52 -1.55 -9.91 23.63
CA ILE A 52 -0.93 -8.71 24.18
C ILE A 52 -1.38 -7.47 23.40
N TYR A 53 -1.38 -7.56 22.06
CA TYR A 53 -1.86 -6.45 21.24
C TYR A 53 -3.32 -6.10 21.52
N LEU A 54 -4.19 -7.10 21.68
CA LEU A 54 -5.60 -6.89 21.99
C LEU A 54 -5.79 -6.30 23.40
N GLU A 55 -4.98 -6.69 24.39
CA GLU A 55 -4.97 -6.06 25.71
C GLU A 55 -4.58 -4.57 25.65
N GLU A 56 -3.49 -4.25 24.95
CA GLU A 56 -3.01 -2.88 24.77
C GLU A 56 -4.02 -2.04 23.96
N LEU A 57 -4.61 -2.61 22.92
CA LEU A 57 -5.65 -1.95 22.14
C LEU A 57 -6.90 -1.66 22.98
N ALA A 58 -7.33 -2.61 23.82
CA ALA A 58 -8.45 -2.41 24.73
C ALA A 58 -8.17 -1.32 25.77
N LEU A 59 -6.92 -1.23 26.24
CA LEU A 59 -6.50 -0.24 27.24
C LEU A 59 -6.40 1.17 26.63
N HIS A 60 -5.72 1.30 25.48
CA HIS A 60 -5.35 2.60 24.93
C HIS A 60 -6.30 3.15 23.87
N ALA A 61 -7.06 2.26 23.20
CA ALA A 61 -8.03 2.61 22.17
C ALA A 61 -9.31 1.74 22.24
N PRO A 62 -10.06 1.81 23.38
CA PRO A 62 -11.20 0.92 23.64
C PRO A 62 -12.29 0.99 22.57
N GLY A 63 -12.48 2.15 21.92
CA GLY A 63 -13.44 2.29 20.83
C GLY A 63 -13.08 1.45 19.59
N ILE A 64 -11.81 1.44 19.20
CA ILE A 64 -11.31 0.60 18.10
C ILE A 64 -11.45 -0.88 18.48
N HIS A 65 -11.02 -1.25 19.69
CA HIS A 65 -11.13 -2.63 20.18
C HIS A 65 -12.57 -3.13 20.15
N ALA A 66 -13.52 -2.34 20.67
CA ALA A 66 -14.94 -2.72 20.72
C ALA A 66 -15.55 -2.87 19.33
N ALA A 67 -15.27 -1.93 18.41
CA ALA A 67 -15.76 -1.98 17.04
C ALA A 67 -15.21 -3.20 16.28
N CYS A 68 -13.90 -3.44 16.37
CA CYS A 68 -13.27 -4.60 15.73
C CYS A 68 -13.78 -5.93 16.30
N LYS A 69 -14.02 -5.99 17.62
CA LYS A 69 -14.60 -7.16 18.27
C LYS A 69 -16.02 -7.43 17.77
N ALA A 70 -16.88 -6.41 17.73
CA ALA A 70 -18.24 -6.54 17.23
C ALA A 70 -18.27 -6.94 15.74
N ALA A 71 -17.39 -6.34 14.92
CA ALA A 71 -17.27 -6.69 13.52
C ALA A 71 -16.83 -8.17 13.31
N TRP A 72 -15.93 -8.64 14.17
CA TRP A 72 -15.51 -10.06 14.15
C TRP A 72 -16.60 -11.00 14.63
N GLU A 73 -17.31 -10.66 15.69
CA GLU A 73 -18.42 -11.48 16.21
C GLU A 73 -19.57 -11.62 15.19
N GLY A 74 -19.81 -10.57 14.37
CA GLY A 74 -20.79 -10.56 13.29
C GLY A 74 -20.27 -11.08 11.94
N HIS A 75 -19.05 -11.60 11.87
CA HIS A 75 -18.48 -12.06 10.60
C HIS A 75 -19.24 -13.25 10.01
N HIS A 76 -19.15 -13.39 8.68
CA HIS A 76 -19.62 -14.58 7.96
C HIS A 76 -18.56 -15.07 6.97
N ALA A 77 -18.56 -16.37 6.74
CA ALA A 77 -17.71 -16.96 5.72
C ALA A 77 -18.34 -16.81 4.33
N ASP A 78 -17.56 -16.40 3.36
CA ASP A 78 -17.90 -16.33 1.95
C ASP A 78 -16.81 -17.07 1.16
N ARG A 79 -16.91 -18.40 1.11
CA ARG A 79 -15.90 -19.31 0.55
C ARG A 79 -14.52 -19.09 1.20
N ASP A 80 -13.53 -18.60 0.43
CA ASP A 80 -12.16 -18.34 0.89
C ASP A 80 -12.03 -17.01 1.67
N PHE A 81 -13.12 -16.25 1.81
CA PHE A 81 -13.12 -14.95 2.47
C PHE A 81 -13.84 -15.01 3.80
N ILE A 82 -13.29 -14.32 4.77
CA ILE A 82 -13.98 -13.99 6.02
C ILE A 82 -14.38 -12.52 5.91
N ARG A 83 -15.69 -12.26 5.97
CA ARG A 83 -16.23 -10.90 5.88
C ARG A 83 -16.67 -10.44 7.26
N PRO A 84 -15.98 -9.47 7.88
CA PRO A 84 -16.44 -8.86 9.11
C PRO A 84 -17.78 -8.13 8.88
N ASP A 85 -18.55 -7.91 9.95
CA ASP A 85 -19.75 -7.08 9.86
C ASP A 85 -19.35 -5.65 9.44
N ALA A 86 -19.94 -5.17 8.36
CA ALA A 86 -19.55 -3.91 7.74
C ALA A 86 -19.91 -2.69 8.58
N ASP A 87 -21.10 -2.69 9.20
CA ASP A 87 -21.59 -1.55 9.98
C ASP A 87 -20.78 -1.40 11.27
N ALA A 88 -20.50 -2.51 11.93
CA ALA A 88 -19.65 -2.53 13.12
C ALA A 88 -18.22 -2.09 12.78
N PHE A 89 -17.64 -2.55 11.66
CA PHE A 89 -16.31 -2.16 11.23
C PHE A 89 -16.22 -0.66 10.88
N LEU A 90 -17.21 -0.14 10.15
CA LEU A 90 -17.30 1.29 9.79
C LEU A 90 -17.54 2.21 11.00
N SER A 91 -18.03 1.69 12.10
CA SER A 91 -18.19 2.45 13.35
C SER A 91 -16.86 2.67 14.09
N SER A 92 -15.77 1.99 13.67
CA SER A 92 -14.48 2.13 14.32
C SER A 92 -13.91 3.54 14.15
N PRO A 93 -13.38 4.15 15.23
CA PRO A 93 -12.55 5.34 15.08
C PRO A 93 -11.38 5.06 14.14
N ALA A 94 -11.06 6.03 13.26
CA ALA A 94 -9.93 5.94 12.33
C ALA A 94 -8.66 6.43 13.03
N ASP A 95 -7.76 5.49 13.37
CA ASP A 95 -6.46 5.81 13.95
C ASP A 95 -5.45 4.72 13.59
N SER A 96 -4.15 5.06 13.56
CA SER A 96 -3.09 4.09 13.32
C SER A 96 -2.63 3.44 14.62
N ILE A 97 -2.03 2.26 14.52
CA ILE A 97 -1.40 1.58 15.66
C ILE A 97 -0.37 2.47 16.38
N ASP A 98 0.31 3.33 15.63
CA ASP A 98 1.33 4.23 16.15
C ASP A 98 0.74 5.19 17.18
N TYR A 99 -0.35 5.88 16.83
CA TYR A 99 -1.04 6.80 17.74
C TYR A 99 -1.97 6.10 18.73
N ALA A 100 -2.63 5.03 18.28
CA ALA A 100 -3.60 4.32 19.13
C ALA A 100 -2.93 3.59 20.28
N VAL A 101 -1.75 3.00 20.06
CA VAL A 101 -1.08 2.12 21.01
C VAL A 101 0.38 2.53 21.25
N MET A 102 1.21 2.67 20.21
CA MET A 102 2.66 2.74 20.37
C MET A 102 3.16 4.00 21.07
N GLU A 103 2.50 5.12 20.90
CA GLU A 103 2.82 6.35 21.65
C GLU A 103 2.41 6.30 23.13
N LYS A 104 1.60 5.31 23.53
CA LYS A 104 0.96 5.24 24.87
C LYS A 104 1.44 4.08 25.73
N THR A 105 1.83 2.97 25.09
CA THR A 105 2.24 1.75 25.79
C THR A 105 3.62 1.89 26.43
N ASP A 106 3.78 1.34 27.62
CA ASP A 106 5.08 1.18 28.30
C ASP A 106 5.70 -0.22 28.10
N ARG A 107 5.02 -1.10 27.35
CA ARG A 107 5.41 -2.50 27.12
C ARG A 107 6.21 -2.71 25.83
N ALA A 108 6.47 -1.64 25.07
CA ALA A 108 7.16 -1.73 23.80
C ALA A 108 8.67 -1.96 23.98
N ALA A 109 9.23 -2.77 23.10
CA ALA A 109 10.67 -2.94 22.93
C ALA A 109 11.05 -2.59 21.48
N VAL A 110 12.27 -2.12 21.26
CA VAL A 110 12.82 -1.86 19.94
C VAL A 110 14.08 -2.67 19.70
N VAL A 111 14.16 -3.28 18.54
CA VAL A 111 15.37 -3.99 18.06
C VAL A 111 15.92 -3.19 16.88
N PRO A 112 17.15 -2.65 16.98
CA PRO A 112 17.75 -1.96 15.85
C PRO A 112 17.94 -2.90 14.66
N LEU A 113 17.51 -2.44 13.49
CA LEU A 113 17.75 -3.12 12.22
C LEU A 113 18.99 -2.50 11.56
N THR A 114 19.99 -3.34 11.25
CA THR A 114 21.25 -2.92 10.61
C THR A 114 21.32 -3.30 9.14
N ALA A 115 20.23 -3.78 8.57
CA ALA A 115 20.09 -4.05 7.14
C ALA A 115 19.64 -2.80 6.40
N ASP A 116 19.95 -2.73 5.12
CA ASP A 116 19.37 -1.73 4.23
C ASP A 116 17.86 -1.93 4.17
N TRP A 117 17.12 -0.87 4.45
CA TRP A 117 15.67 -0.91 4.50
C TRP A 117 15.07 0.33 3.84
N SER A 118 14.04 0.13 3.05
CA SER A 118 13.21 1.17 2.46
C SER A 118 11.74 0.76 2.58
N ASP A 119 10.86 1.71 2.85
CA ASP A 119 9.40 1.50 2.82
C ASP A 119 8.84 1.38 1.40
N LEU A 120 9.67 1.64 0.38
CA LEU A 120 9.27 1.72 -1.02
C LEU A 120 8.00 2.58 -1.24
N GLY A 121 7.87 3.63 -0.43
CA GLY A 121 6.69 4.48 -0.38
C GLY A 121 6.58 5.49 -1.54
N SER A 122 7.54 5.52 -2.45
CA SER A 122 7.55 6.41 -3.60
C SER A 122 8.26 5.78 -4.79
N TRP A 123 8.00 6.28 -6.00
CA TRP A 123 8.70 5.83 -7.20
C TRP A 123 10.20 6.13 -7.16
N GLU A 124 10.62 7.17 -6.45
CA GLU A 124 12.03 7.44 -6.18
C GLU A 124 12.66 6.33 -5.35
N ALA A 125 11.99 5.85 -4.32
CA ALA A 125 12.47 4.72 -3.51
C ALA A 125 12.60 3.43 -4.32
N PHE A 126 11.71 3.18 -5.29
CA PHE A 126 11.84 2.07 -6.24
C PHE A 126 13.04 2.25 -7.16
N TYR A 127 13.29 3.47 -7.65
CA TYR A 127 14.47 3.77 -8.44
C TYR A 127 15.75 3.52 -7.64
N GLU A 128 15.85 4.05 -6.42
CA GLU A 128 17.03 3.90 -5.56
C GLU A 128 17.33 2.44 -5.18
N ALA A 129 16.28 1.63 -4.97
CA ALA A 129 16.42 0.24 -4.53
C ALA A 129 16.73 -0.75 -5.67
N ALA A 130 16.52 -0.38 -6.93
CA ALA A 130 16.68 -1.26 -8.07
C ALA A 130 18.08 -1.16 -8.69
N PRO A 131 18.56 -2.20 -9.39
CA PRO A 131 19.80 -2.11 -10.16
C PRO A 131 19.66 -1.14 -11.34
N HIS A 132 20.69 -0.34 -11.58
CA HIS A 132 20.76 0.65 -12.66
C HIS A 132 21.58 0.12 -13.84
N ASP A 133 21.23 0.52 -15.05
CA ASP A 133 22.05 0.29 -16.25
C ASP A 133 23.21 1.30 -16.35
N GLY A 134 24.00 1.24 -17.46
CA GLY A 134 25.16 2.10 -17.67
C GLY A 134 24.85 3.59 -17.76
N ASP A 135 23.62 3.95 -18.07
CA ASP A 135 23.12 5.33 -18.18
C ASP A 135 22.31 5.74 -16.94
N GLY A 136 22.37 4.95 -15.87
CA GLY A 136 21.67 5.21 -14.63
C GLY A 136 20.17 4.92 -14.67
N ASN A 137 19.65 4.24 -15.70
CA ASN A 137 18.22 3.94 -15.76
C ASN A 137 17.88 2.62 -15.06
N VAL A 138 16.67 2.58 -14.50
CA VAL A 138 15.98 1.35 -14.07
C VAL A 138 14.94 1.00 -15.13
N ARG A 139 15.02 -0.20 -15.71
CA ARG A 139 14.09 -0.68 -16.73
C ARG A 139 13.35 -1.91 -16.23
N VAL A 140 12.03 -1.85 -16.24
CA VAL A 140 11.14 -2.94 -15.81
C VAL A 140 10.15 -3.26 -16.93
N GLY A 141 10.13 -4.53 -17.39
CA GLY A 141 9.25 -4.96 -18.48
C GLY A 141 9.82 -4.65 -19.86
N ASP A 142 8.94 -4.45 -20.86
CA ASP A 142 9.31 -4.18 -22.25
C ASP A 142 9.65 -2.70 -22.46
N VAL A 143 10.91 -2.34 -22.22
CA VAL A 143 11.40 -0.96 -22.29
C VAL A 143 12.50 -0.80 -23.32
N TYR A 144 12.31 0.13 -24.26
CA TYR A 144 13.33 0.60 -25.18
C TYR A 144 13.74 2.04 -24.81
N ALA A 145 15.04 2.28 -24.59
CA ALA A 145 15.55 3.58 -24.18
C ALA A 145 16.76 3.96 -25.03
N GLU A 146 16.74 5.16 -25.60
CA GLU A 146 17.80 5.74 -26.41
C GLU A 146 18.08 7.15 -25.92
N GLY A 147 19.33 7.41 -25.46
CA GLY A 147 19.70 8.69 -24.87
C GLY A 147 18.84 9.07 -23.66
N ALA A 148 18.36 8.09 -22.91
CA ALA A 148 17.65 8.29 -21.66
C ALA A 148 18.62 8.11 -20.49
N GLU A 149 18.60 9.03 -19.51
CA GLU A 149 19.52 9.03 -18.38
C GLU A 149 18.76 9.17 -17.04
N ASN A 150 19.19 8.39 -16.03
CA ASN A 150 18.68 8.46 -14.67
C ASN A 150 17.15 8.32 -14.55
N CYS A 151 16.53 7.52 -15.41
CA CYS A 151 15.09 7.34 -15.46
C CYS A 151 14.64 6.03 -14.79
N TYR A 152 13.44 6.04 -14.20
CA TYR A 152 12.70 4.83 -13.83
C TYR A 152 11.63 4.57 -14.90
N LEU A 153 11.80 3.50 -15.69
CA LEU A 153 10.94 3.17 -16.81
C LEU A 153 10.30 1.81 -16.57
N HIS A 154 8.99 1.79 -16.41
CA HIS A 154 8.22 0.59 -16.07
C HIS A 154 7.11 0.36 -17.09
N ALA A 155 7.14 -0.79 -17.74
CA ALA A 155 6.16 -1.26 -18.70
C ALA A 155 5.46 -2.53 -18.17
N SER A 156 4.23 -2.41 -17.73
CA SER A 156 3.47 -3.57 -17.24
C SER A 156 2.74 -4.31 -18.37
N ASN A 157 2.27 -3.58 -19.39
CA ASN A 157 1.42 -4.13 -20.45
C ASN A 157 1.88 -3.77 -21.85
N ARG A 158 2.25 -2.51 -22.12
CA ARG A 158 2.68 -2.01 -23.41
C ARG A 158 4.16 -1.69 -23.36
N MET A 159 4.83 -1.80 -24.49
CA MET A 159 6.21 -1.32 -24.64
C MET A 159 6.27 0.18 -24.30
N VAL A 160 7.23 0.57 -23.47
CA VAL A 160 7.59 1.95 -23.18
C VAL A 160 8.86 2.30 -23.95
N ALA A 161 8.78 3.29 -24.83
CA ALA A 161 9.94 3.82 -25.55
C ALA A 161 10.27 5.21 -25.01
N ALA A 162 11.52 5.41 -24.57
CA ALA A 162 12.04 6.67 -24.05
C ALA A 162 13.21 7.16 -24.92
N LEU A 163 13.13 8.39 -25.41
CA LEU A 163 14.13 8.98 -26.30
C LEU A 163 14.55 10.37 -25.80
N GLY A 164 15.85 10.52 -25.48
CA GLY A 164 16.44 11.83 -25.18
C GLY A 164 15.85 12.50 -23.95
N VAL A 165 15.54 11.74 -22.89
CA VAL A 165 14.94 12.23 -21.66
C VAL A 165 15.81 11.90 -20.44
N SER A 166 15.69 12.69 -19.38
CA SER A 166 16.42 12.47 -18.13
C SER A 166 15.58 12.73 -16.90
N ASP A 167 15.96 12.08 -15.80
CA ASP A 167 15.39 12.26 -14.46
C ASP A 167 13.87 12.09 -14.40
N LEU A 168 13.31 11.16 -15.18
CA LEU A 168 11.89 10.89 -15.22
C LEU A 168 11.53 9.55 -14.55
N VAL A 169 10.33 9.53 -14.01
CA VAL A 169 9.58 8.32 -13.72
C VAL A 169 8.51 8.16 -14.79
N VAL A 170 8.54 7.05 -15.51
CA VAL A 170 7.50 6.64 -16.46
C VAL A 170 6.97 5.29 -16.02
N VAL A 171 5.70 5.21 -15.68
CA VAL A 171 5.05 3.96 -15.28
C VAL A 171 3.82 3.76 -16.13
N GLU A 172 3.82 2.69 -16.91
CA GLU A 172 2.69 2.24 -17.72
C GLU A 172 1.99 1.07 -17.03
N THR A 173 0.69 1.17 -16.90
CA THR A 173 -0.22 0.12 -16.42
C THR A 173 -1.34 -0.10 -17.42
N ALA A 174 -2.21 -1.09 -17.18
CA ALA A 174 -3.30 -1.44 -18.08
C ALA A 174 -4.29 -0.27 -18.32
N ASP A 175 -4.41 0.64 -17.38
CA ASP A 175 -5.43 1.71 -17.32
C ASP A 175 -4.87 3.12 -17.34
N SER A 176 -3.58 3.30 -17.07
CA SER A 176 -3.00 4.64 -16.97
C SER A 176 -1.51 4.67 -17.33
N VAL A 177 -1.01 5.87 -17.60
CA VAL A 177 0.41 6.15 -17.74
C VAL A 177 0.76 7.35 -16.86
N LEU A 178 1.69 7.15 -15.94
CA LEU A 178 2.28 8.23 -15.16
C LEU A 178 3.60 8.67 -15.83
N VAL A 179 3.75 9.97 -16.01
CA VAL A 179 5.03 10.61 -16.34
C VAL A 179 5.27 11.70 -15.32
N ALA A 180 6.36 11.62 -14.59
CA ALA A 180 6.69 12.56 -13.54
C ALA A 180 8.18 12.87 -13.50
N ASP A 181 8.53 14.06 -13.10
CA ASP A 181 9.88 14.38 -12.65
C ASP A 181 10.19 13.56 -11.40
N ARG A 182 11.36 12.93 -11.35
CA ARG A 182 11.78 12.02 -10.28
C ARG A 182 11.79 12.72 -8.91
N ALA A 183 12.25 13.97 -8.87
CA ALA A 183 12.26 14.78 -7.64
C ALA A 183 10.85 15.15 -7.14
N ARG A 184 9.81 14.95 -7.95
CA ARG A 184 8.43 15.30 -7.64
C ARG A 184 7.49 14.12 -7.43
N THR A 185 8.00 12.91 -7.31
CA THR A 185 7.19 11.69 -7.19
C THR A 185 6.26 11.69 -5.96
N GLN A 186 6.62 12.40 -4.89
CA GLN A 186 5.76 12.61 -3.72
C GLN A 186 4.48 13.42 -4.03
N ASP A 187 4.47 14.19 -5.10
CA ASP A 187 3.30 14.98 -5.53
C ASP A 187 2.24 14.15 -6.27
N VAL A 188 2.53 12.89 -6.64
CA VAL A 188 1.59 12.00 -7.33
C VAL A 188 0.27 11.86 -6.56
N LYS A 189 0.31 11.89 -5.23
CA LYS A 189 -0.90 11.89 -4.39
C LYS A 189 -1.89 13.01 -4.72
N LYS A 190 -1.41 14.19 -5.16
CA LYS A 190 -2.26 15.31 -5.55
C LYS A 190 -3.07 14.99 -6.83
N ILE A 191 -2.44 14.26 -7.76
CA ILE A 191 -3.11 13.76 -8.97
C ILE A 191 -4.20 12.77 -8.58
N VAL A 192 -3.88 11.80 -7.71
CA VAL A 192 -4.85 10.81 -7.23
C VAL A 192 -6.04 11.47 -6.52
N GLU A 193 -5.79 12.47 -5.67
CA GLU A 193 -6.84 13.24 -5.00
C GLU A 193 -7.75 13.99 -6.01
N SER A 194 -7.16 14.55 -7.07
CA SER A 194 -7.92 15.21 -8.13
C SER A 194 -8.79 14.22 -8.92
N LEU A 195 -8.22 13.07 -9.30
CA LEU A 195 -8.96 12.01 -9.99
C LEU A 195 -10.12 11.46 -9.15
N LYS A 196 -9.94 11.32 -7.83
CA LYS A 196 -11.02 10.94 -6.91
C LYS A 196 -12.13 11.98 -6.86
N LYS A 197 -11.79 13.27 -6.82
CA LYS A 197 -12.78 14.35 -6.84
C LYS A 197 -13.58 14.38 -8.15
N GLU A 198 -12.96 13.98 -9.25
CA GLU A 198 -13.60 13.86 -10.57
C GLU A 198 -14.38 12.54 -10.76
N GLY A 199 -14.34 11.63 -9.76
CA GLY A 199 -14.97 10.32 -9.83
C GLY A 199 -14.33 9.38 -10.86
N ARG A 200 -13.04 9.54 -11.15
CA ARG A 200 -12.31 8.71 -12.11
C ARG A 200 -12.04 7.34 -11.49
N GLY A 201 -12.50 6.29 -12.18
CA GLY A 201 -12.39 4.91 -11.70
C GLY A 201 -10.95 4.41 -11.51
N GLU A 202 -10.00 4.96 -12.25
CA GLU A 202 -8.58 4.64 -12.19
C GLU A 202 -7.95 4.97 -10.83
N ALA A 203 -8.55 5.91 -10.09
CA ALA A 203 -8.10 6.27 -8.74
C ALA A 203 -8.68 5.37 -7.63
N GLU A 204 -9.70 4.56 -7.92
CA GLU A 204 -10.45 3.79 -6.92
C GLU A 204 -10.39 2.28 -7.16
N ASN A 205 -10.30 1.86 -8.42
CA ASN A 205 -10.45 0.45 -8.78
C ASN A 205 -9.24 -0.05 -9.57
N HIS A 206 -8.62 -1.10 -9.08
CA HIS A 206 -7.64 -1.82 -9.88
C HIS A 206 -8.36 -2.55 -11.04
N PRO A 207 -7.79 -2.57 -12.27
CA PRO A 207 -8.38 -3.29 -13.40
C PRO A 207 -8.65 -4.77 -13.12
N LEU A 208 -7.74 -5.42 -12.38
CA LEU A 208 -7.88 -6.80 -11.92
C LEU A 208 -8.54 -6.82 -10.54
N VAL A 209 -9.71 -7.46 -10.46
CA VAL A 209 -10.51 -7.58 -9.23
C VAL A 209 -10.65 -9.03 -8.83
N TYR A 210 -10.23 -9.36 -7.61
CA TYR A 210 -10.40 -10.69 -7.03
C TYR A 210 -11.80 -10.86 -6.43
N ARG A 211 -12.33 -12.07 -6.58
CA ARG A 211 -13.64 -12.49 -6.06
C ARG A 211 -13.51 -13.87 -5.41
N PRO A 212 -14.47 -14.31 -4.56
CA PRO A 212 -14.43 -15.64 -3.97
C PRO A 212 -14.36 -16.77 -5.00
N TRP A 213 -14.94 -16.58 -6.17
CA TRP A 213 -14.95 -17.55 -7.26
C TRP A 213 -13.75 -17.47 -8.21
N GLY A 214 -12.88 -16.45 -8.09
CA GLY A 214 -11.75 -16.25 -9.00
C GLY A 214 -11.37 -14.79 -9.16
N SER A 215 -11.27 -14.30 -10.39
CA SER A 215 -10.97 -12.89 -10.67
C SER A 215 -11.59 -12.44 -11.98
N TYR A 216 -11.71 -11.14 -12.16
CA TYR A 216 -11.99 -10.55 -13.46
C TYR A 216 -11.09 -9.34 -13.71
N GLU A 217 -10.80 -9.10 -14.97
CA GLU A 217 -10.05 -7.95 -15.44
C GLU A 217 -10.80 -7.28 -16.59
N THR A 218 -10.88 -5.96 -16.55
CA THR A 218 -11.44 -5.18 -17.66
C THR A 218 -10.37 -5.01 -18.74
N LEU A 219 -10.57 -5.60 -19.90
CA LEU A 219 -9.65 -5.53 -21.05
C LEU A 219 -9.92 -4.32 -21.96
N ALA A 220 -11.18 -3.98 -22.12
CA ALA A 220 -11.58 -2.81 -22.92
C ALA A 220 -12.91 -2.25 -22.42
N ARG A 221 -13.07 -0.95 -22.55
CA ARG A 221 -14.29 -0.23 -22.23
C ARG A 221 -14.57 0.85 -23.26
N GLY A 222 -15.80 0.91 -23.74
CA GLY A 222 -16.30 1.99 -24.59
C GLY A 222 -17.59 2.54 -24.02
N GLU A 223 -18.17 3.54 -24.67
CA GLU A 223 -19.40 4.22 -24.23
C GLU A 223 -20.55 3.26 -23.95
N ARG A 224 -20.70 2.20 -24.77
CA ARG A 224 -21.81 1.26 -24.70
C ARG A 224 -21.40 -0.21 -24.59
N PHE A 225 -20.12 -0.50 -24.31
CA PHE A 225 -19.64 -1.87 -24.14
C PHE A 225 -18.52 -1.97 -23.11
N GLN A 226 -18.35 -3.19 -22.57
CA GLN A 226 -17.20 -3.56 -21.75
C GLN A 226 -16.80 -5.00 -22.07
N VAL A 227 -15.49 -5.21 -22.25
CA VAL A 227 -14.91 -6.54 -22.41
C VAL A 227 -14.16 -6.90 -21.13
N LYS A 228 -14.44 -8.08 -20.59
CA LYS A 228 -13.77 -8.60 -19.40
C LYS A 228 -13.14 -9.96 -19.68
N ARG A 229 -11.95 -10.20 -19.13
CA ARG A 229 -11.41 -11.53 -18.93
C ARG A 229 -11.84 -12.01 -17.54
N ILE A 230 -12.45 -13.17 -17.47
CA ILE A 230 -12.92 -13.76 -16.21
C ILE A 230 -12.21 -15.09 -16.02
N ILE A 231 -11.58 -15.29 -14.88
CA ILE A 231 -10.95 -16.53 -14.48
C ILE A 231 -11.75 -17.10 -13.31
N VAL A 232 -12.32 -18.28 -13.50
CA VAL A 232 -13.12 -19.00 -12.47
C VAL A 232 -12.29 -20.15 -11.95
N LYS A 233 -12.08 -20.22 -10.63
CA LYS A 233 -11.39 -21.33 -9.97
C LYS A 233 -12.16 -22.65 -10.18
N PRO A 234 -11.49 -23.81 -10.20
CA PRO A 234 -12.17 -25.10 -10.19
C PRO A 234 -13.21 -25.16 -9.06
N GLY A 235 -14.45 -25.57 -9.38
CA GLY A 235 -15.56 -25.55 -8.44
C GLY A 235 -16.13 -24.16 -8.10
N GLY A 236 -15.57 -23.09 -8.67
CA GLY A 236 -16.08 -21.74 -8.51
C GLY A 236 -17.43 -21.56 -9.21
N GLN A 237 -18.27 -20.69 -8.67
CA GLN A 237 -19.59 -20.37 -9.25
C GLN A 237 -19.77 -18.87 -9.25
N LEU A 238 -20.06 -18.31 -10.43
CA LEU A 238 -20.41 -16.90 -10.59
C LEU A 238 -21.77 -16.60 -9.95
N SER A 239 -21.94 -15.39 -9.46
CA SER A 239 -23.24 -14.93 -8.96
C SER A 239 -24.28 -14.94 -10.10
N LEU A 240 -25.48 -15.42 -9.81
CA LEU A 240 -26.60 -15.35 -10.76
C LEU A 240 -26.97 -13.88 -10.98
N GLN A 241 -26.93 -13.44 -12.24
CA GLN A 241 -27.22 -12.05 -12.61
C GLN A 241 -28.26 -12.02 -13.74
N LYS A 242 -29.10 -11.00 -13.72
CA LYS A 242 -30.06 -10.71 -14.80
C LYS A 242 -29.88 -9.26 -15.22
N HIS A 243 -29.74 -9.04 -16.51
CA HIS A 243 -29.58 -7.71 -17.09
C HIS A 243 -30.81 -7.32 -17.91
N HIS A 244 -31.38 -6.15 -17.65
CA HIS A 244 -32.56 -5.67 -18.35
C HIS A 244 -32.25 -4.79 -19.56
N HIS A 245 -31.02 -4.18 -19.58
CA HIS A 245 -30.67 -3.16 -20.57
C HIS A 245 -29.36 -3.44 -21.32
N ARG A 246 -28.78 -4.64 -21.14
CA ARG A 246 -27.58 -5.06 -21.86
C ARG A 246 -27.63 -6.54 -22.22
N ALA A 247 -26.98 -6.89 -23.32
CA ALA A 247 -26.68 -8.27 -23.67
C ALA A 247 -25.29 -8.68 -23.20
N GLU A 248 -25.08 -9.95 -22.89
CA GLU A 248 -23.77 -10.52 -22.59
C GLU A 248 -23.48 -11.64 -23.59
N HIS A 249 -22.23 -11.64 -24.07
CA HIS A 249 -21.68 -12.71 -24.91
C HIS A 249 -20.51 -13.34 -24.17
N TRP A 250 -20.58 -14.65 -23.97
CA TRP A 250 -19.58 -15.42 -23.28
C TRP A 250 -18.81 -16.26 -24.28
N VAL A 251 -17.47 -16.14 -24.26
CA VAL A 251 -16.56 -16.99 -25.03
C VAL A 251 -15.66 -17.70 -24.04
N VAL A 252 -15.77 -19.03 -24.00
CA VAL A 252 -14.88 -19.86 -23.20
C VAL A 252 -13.61 -20.08 -24.01
N VAL A 253 -12.47 -19.74 -23.44
CA VAL A 253 -11.15 -19.77 -24.11
C VAL A 253 -10.31 -20.92 -23.60
N GLU A 254 -10.46 -21.28 -22.33
CA GLU A 254 -9.66 -22.30 -21.64
C GLU A 254 -10.49 -22.96 -20.54
#